data_d366cb276a755c00f79946782d1c8b8e
#
_entry.id   d366cb276a755c00f79946782d1c8b8e
#
_cell.length_a   1.000
_cell.length_b   1.000
_cell.length_c   1.000
_cell.angle_alpha   90.00
_cell.angle_beta   90.00
_cell.angle_gamma   90.00
#
_symmetry.space_group_name_H-M   'P 1'
#
loop_
_entity.id
_entity.type
_entity.pdbx_description
1 polymer ?
#
loop_
_entity_poly.entity_id
_entity_poly.type
_entity_poly.pdbx_seq_one_letter_code
_entity_poly.pdbx_strand_id
1 'polypeptide(L)'
;MAKTLNVVQKQALFSTRHVFVISSPHLGLDRVYIQAKRYAAGNNIGSGAIRDFFGSLDRHKATKGLFVTTSSFSPSAKETAEFLSKRIVLIDGDQLAALMVRQNIGCRIEDTLHIKKIDEEFFEA
;
A
#
# COMPACT_ATOMS: atom_id res chain seq x y z
N MET A 1 -12.64 11.29 -14.70
CA MET A 1 -13.62 10.30 -14.20
C MET A 1 -13.14 9.71 -12.90
N ALA A 2 -13.90 9.89 -11.85
CA ALA A 2 -13.61 9.24 -10.59
C ALA A 2 -13.85 7.75 -10.73
N LYS A 3 -12.81 6.94 -10.53
CA LYS A 3 -12.97 5.50 -10.39
C LYS A 3 -13.57 5.21 -9.03
N THR A 4 -14.82 4.82 -8.99
CA THR A 4 -15.46 4.38 -7.77
C THR A 4 -14.91 3.01 -7.40
N LEU A 5 -14.04 2.97 -6.41
CA LEU A 5 -13.58 1.72 -5.82
C LEU A 5 -14.63 1.26 -4.80
N ASN A 6 -15.34 0.20 -5.12
CA ASN A 6 -16.22 -0.41 -4.15
C ASN A 6 -15.42 -1.28 -3.19
N VAL A 7 -15.35 -0.85 -1.95
CA VAL A 7 -14.82 -1.65 -0.85
C VAL A 7 -15.88 -2.69 -0.48
N VAL A 8 -15.66 -3.93 -0.88
CA VAL A 8 -16.66 -4.99 -0.77
C VAL A 8 -16.76 -5.57 0.64
N GLN A 9 -15.74 -5.42 1.47
CA GLN A 9 -15.81 -5.98 2.82
C GLN A 9 -14.81 -5.34 3.78
N LYS A 10 -15.34 -4.77 4.84
CA LYS A 10 -14.56 -4.34 5.99
C LYS A 10 -14.75 -5.38 7.10
N GLN A 11 -13.73 -6.17 7.34
CA GLN A 11 -13.68 -7.02 8.52
C GLN A 11 -12.65 -6.48 9.48
N ALA A 12 -13.05 -5.76 10.49
CA ALA A 12 -12.28 -5.67 11.72
C ALA A 12 -13.04 -4.93 12.78
N LEU A 13 -13.35 -5.56 13.84
CA LEU A 13 -13.86 -4.85 15.01
C LEU A 13 -12.90 -4.80 16.19
N PHE A 14 -11.90 -5.66 16.31
CA PHE A 14 -10.99 -5.65 17.48
C PHE A 14 -9.60 -6.25 17.20
N SER A 15 -9.16 -6.23 15.93
CA SER A 15 -7.85 -6.77 15.54
C SER A 15 -6.92 -5.65 15.11
N THR A 16 -5.64 -5.80 15.39
CA THR A 16 -4.57 -4.99 14.79
C THR A 16 -4.42 -5.23 13.28
N ARG A 17 -5.27 -6.09 12.73
CA ARG A 17 -5.28 -6.49 11.33
C ARG A 17 -6.53 -5.99 10.65
N HIS A 18 -6.36 -5.25 9.58
CA HIS A 18 -7.44 -4.81 8.70
C HIS A 18 -7.33 -5.52 7.36
N VAL A 19 -8.44 -6.02 6.87
CA VAL A 19 -8.51 -6.73 5.58
C VAL A 19 -9.53 -6.05 4.69
N PHE A 20 -9.12 -5.75 3.45
CA PHE A 20 -9.97 -5.16 2.43
C PHE A 20 -9.86 -5.97 1.14
N VAL A 21 -10.97 -6.13 0.45
CA VAL A 21 -10.96 -6.64 -0.93
C VAL A 21 -11.47 -5.53 -1.82
N ILE A 22 -10.67 -5.16 -2.79
CA ILE A 22 -11.03 -4.16 -3.79
C ILE A 22 -11.25 -4.88 -5.11
N SER A 23 -12.42 -4.67 -5.71
CA SER A 23 -12.72 -5.16 -7.05
C SER A 23 -12.96 -3.99 -7.99
N SER A 24 -12.51 -4.12 -9.22
CA SER A 24 -12.83 -3.14 -10.26
C SER A 24 -14.28 -3.35 -10.73
N PRO A 25 -15.17 -2.37 -10.56
CA PRO A 25 -16.57 -2.54 -10.93
C PRO A 25 -16.81 -2.61 -12.43
N HIS A 26 -15.84 -2.15 -13.25
CA HIS A 26 -16.04 -2.04 -14.70
C HIS A 26 -15.85 -3.35 -15.46
N LEU A 27 -15.00 -4.26 -14.97
CA LEU A 27 -14.69 -5.51 -15.66
C LEU A 27 -14.85 -6.76 -14.80
N GLY A 28 -14.98 -6.64 -13.48
CA GLY A 28 -15.12 -7.76 -12.55
C GLY A 28 -13.95 -8.75 -12.55
N LEU A 29 -12.84 -8.40 -13.21
CA LEU A 29 -11.75 -9.31 -13.49
C LEU A 29 -10.60 -9.21 -12.50
N ASP A 30 -10.40 -8.05 -11.90
CA ASP A 30 -9.29 -7.84 -10.98
C ASP A 30 -9.76 -7.66 -9.55
N ARG A 31 -9.35 -8.59 -8.70
CA ARG A 31 -9.49 -8.47 -7.26
C ARG A 31 -8.13 -8.26 -6.63
N VAL A 32 -8.02 -7.21 -5.85
CA VAL A 32 -6.85 -6.92 -5.04
C VAL A 32 -7.20 -7.14 -3.57
N TYR A 33 -6.48 -8.04 -2.94
CA TYR A 33 -6.61 -8.29 -1.51
C TYR A 33 -5.62 -7.42 -0.77
N ILE A 34 -6.12 -6.60 0.15
CA ILE A 34 -5.29 -5.71 0.95
C ILE A 34 -5.36 -6.13 2.41
N GLN A 35 -4.21 -6.36 3.00
CA GLN A 35 -4.08 -6.61 4.42
C GLN A 35 -3.19 -5.54 5.04
N ALA A 36 -3.71 -4.84 6.04
CA ALA A 36 -2.96 -3.88 6.82
C ALA A 36 -2.74 -4.42 8.23
N LYS A 37 -1.50 -4.43 8.68
CA LYS A 37 -1.12 -4.82 10.04
C LYS A 37 -0.41 -3.68 10.74
N ARG A 38 -0.96 -3.27 11.87
CA ARG A 38 -0.35 -2.29 12.74
C ARG A 38 0.56 -3.00 13.75
N TYR A 39 1.85 -2.78 13.63
CA TYR A 39 2.85 -3.27 14.58
C TYR A 39 3.70 -2.11 15.10
N ALA A 40 4.19 -2.28 16.31
CA ALA A 40 5.17 -1.35 16.88
C ALA A 40 6.47 -1.41 16.08
N ALA A 41 7.18 -0.29 16.03
CA ALA A 41 8.51 -0.23 15.43
C ALA A 41 9.42 -1.31 16.04
N GLY A 42 10.16 -2.01 15.19
CA GLY A 42 11.04 -3.12 15.59
C GLY A 42 10.40 -4.51 15.52
N ASN A 43 9.09 -4.62 15.40
CA ASN A 43 8.41 -5.91 15.19
C ASN A 43 8.30 -6.20 13.69
N ASN A 44 9.34 -6.80 13.12
CA ASN A 44 9.38 -7.10 11.70
C ASN A 44 8.42 -8.22 11.31
N ILE A 45 7.84 -8.08 10.12
CA ILE A 45 7.01 -9.11 9.53
C ILE A 45 7.89 -10.13 8.83
N GLY A 46 7.74 -11.40 9.21
CA GLY A 46 8.52 -12.50 8.68
C GLY A 46 7.85 -13.24 7.52
N SER A 47 8.56 -14.21 6.98
CA SER A 47 8.12 -15.02 5.84
C SER A 47 6.83 -15.81 6.09
N GLY A 48 6.59 -16.27 7.34
CA GLY A 48 5.37 -16.99 7.71
C GLY A 48 4.11 -16.14 7.48
N ALA A 49 4.15 -14.87 7.84
CA ALA A 49 3.05 -13.94 7.60
C ALA A 49 2.79 -13.72 6.10
N ILE A 50 3.82 -13.73 5.28
CA ILE A 50 3.70 -13.59 3.83
C ILE A 50 3.04 -14.84 3.22
N ARG A 51 3.40 -16.02 3.68
CA ARG A 51 2.76 -17.28 3.24
C ARG A 51 1.29 -17.33 3.63
N ASP A 52 0.95 -16.93 4.84
CA ASP A 52 -0.44 -16.85 5.30
C ASP A 52 -1.24 -15.84 4.47
N PHE A 53 -0.64 -14.73 4.15
CA PHE A 53 -1.22 -13.72 3.28
C PHE A 53 -1.47 -14.27 1.88
N PHE A 54 -0.50 -14.97 1.32
CA PHE A 54 -0.64 -15.61 0.01
C PHE A 54 -1.80 -16.62 -0.02
N GLY A 55 -1.93 -17.44 1.03
CA GLY A 55 -3.06 -18.37 1.17
C GLY A 55 -4.42 -17.65 1.24
N SER A 56 -4.46 -16.47 1.82
CA SER A 56 -5.67 -15.64 1.87
C SER A 56 -6.09 -15.09 0.51
N LEU A 57 -5.15 -14.91 -0.42
CA LEU A 57 -5.47 -14.49 -1.79
C LEU A 57 -6.38 -15.51 -2.48
N ASP A 58 -6.09 -16.79 -2.34
CA ASP A 58 -6.92 -17.85 -2.93
C ASP A 58 -8.31 -17.90 -2.32
N ARG A 59 -8.41 -17.78 -1.02
CA ARG A 59 -9.71 -17.75 -0.33
C ARG A 59 -10.60 -16.60 -0.78
N HIS A 60 -10.02 -15.48 -1.15
CA HIS A 60 -10.73 -14.29 -1.61
C HIS A 60 -10.76 -14.16 -3.13
N LYS A 61 -10.29 -15.16 -3.85
CA LYS A 61 -10.22 -15.18 -5.32
C LYS A 61 -9.51 -13.94 -5.87
N ALA A 62 -8.46 -13.51 -5.19
CA ALA A 62 -7.65 -12.39 -5.61
C ALA A 62 -6.40 -12.88 -6.36
N THR A 63 -6.03 -12.15 -7.40
CA THR A 63 -4.81 -12.41 -8.19
C THR A 63 -3.64 -11.57 -7.76
N LYS A 64 -3.92 -10.47 -7.04
CA LYS A 64 -2.93 -9.51 -6.55
C LYS A 64 -3.15 -9.25 -5.08
N GLY A 65 -2.08 -9.02 -4.35
CA GLY A 65 -2.12 -8.70 -2.94
C GLY A 65 -1.28 -7.49 -2.59
N LEU A 66 -1.78 -6.69 -1.66
CA LEU A 66 -1.08 -5.57 -1.07
C LEU A 66 -1.00 -5.78 0.44
N PHE A 67 0.20 -5.97 0.95
CA PHE A 67 0.44 -6.12 2.37
C PHE A 67 1.09 -4.84 2.92
N VAL A 68 0.37 -4.16 3.79
CA VAL A 68 0.80 -2.88 4.38
C VAL A 68 1.06 -3.06 5.87
N THR A 69 2.16 -2.51 6.36
CA THR A 69 2.47 -2.50 7.80
C THR A 69 3.00 -1.14 8.23
N THR A 70 2.80 -0.81 9.49
CA THR A 70 3.47 0.33 10.14
C THR A 70 4.90 0.03 10.58
N SER A 71 5.31 -1.22 10.51
CA SER A 71 6.65 -1.70 10.82
C SER A 71 7.47 -1.93 9.55
N SER A 72 8.25 -2.98 9.50
CA SER A 72 9.10 -3.37 8.38
C SER A 72 8.96 -4.84 8.07
N PHE A 73 9.45 -5.23 6.90
CA PHE A 73 9.51 -6.63 6.48
C PHE A 73 10.94 -7.16 6.65
N SER A 74 11.06 -8.40 7.13
CA SER A 74 12.35 -9.07 7.16
C SER A 74 12.87 -9.35 5.75
N PRO A 75 14.19 -9.54 5.58
CA PRO A 75 14.73 -9.95 4.28
C PRO A 75 14.10 -11.24 3.74
N SER A 76 13.82 -12.20 4.63
CA SER A 76 13.15 -13.46 4.26
C SER A 76 11.71 -13.24 3.80
N ALA A 77 11.00 -12.27 4.38
CA ALA A 77 9.66 -11.91 3.94
C ALA A 77 9.67 -11.34 2.51
N LYS A 78 10.59 -10.43 2.23
CA LYS A 78 10.74 -9.84 0.89
C LYS A 78 11.08 -10.90 -0.15
N GLU A 79 12.03 -11.76 0.16
CA GLU A 79 12.42 -12.88 -0.70
C GLU A 79 11.25 -13.83 -0.96
N THR A 80 10.51 -14.20 0.07
CA THR A 80 9.34 -15.06 -0.05
C THR A 80 8.28 -14.44 -0.97
N ALA A 81 8.01 -13.15 -0.85
CA ALA A 81 7.06 -12.45 -1.71
C ALA A 81 7.44 -12.49 -3.19
N GLU A 82 8.74 -12.44 -3.50
CA GLU A 82 9.24 -12.52 -4.87
C GLU A 82 9.08 -13.91 -5.49
N PHE A 83 9.18 -14.95 -4.69
CA PHE A 83 9.07 -16.35 -5.17
C PHE A 83 7.64 -16.85 -5.32
N LEU A 84 6.65 -16.17 -4.79
CA LEU A 84 5.27 -16.61 -4.88
C LEU A 84 4.69 -16.34 -6.28
N SER A 85 3.79 -17.23 -6.71
CA SER A 85 3.22 -17.20 -8.06
C SER A 85 2.27 -16.04 -8.32
N LYS A 86 1.74 -15.43 -7.27
CA LYS A 86 0.86 -14.26 -7.36
C LYS A 86 1.63 -12.99 -7.06
N ARG A 87 1.23 -11.90 -7.69
CA ARG A 87 1.85 -10.60 -7.43
C ARG A 87 1.48 -10.09 -6.05
N ILE A 88 2.47 -9.98 -5.20
CA ILE A 88 2.36 -9.40 -3.87
C ILE A 88 3.25 -8.17 -3.79
N VAL A 89 2.67 -7.06 -3.37
CA VAL A 89 3.38 -5.81 -3.10
C VAL A 89 3.43 -5.60 -1.59
N LEU A 90 4.61 -5.35 -1.07
CA LEU A 90 4.86 -5.06 0.34
C LEU A 90 5.09 -3.56 0.52
N ILE A 91 4.34 -2.95 1.42
CA ILE A 91 4.51 -1.53 1.80
C ILE A 91 4.80 -1.48 3.29
N ASP A 92 6.01 -1.06 3.64
CA ASP A 92 6.41 -0.86 5.02
C ASP A 92 5.97 0.50 5.58
N GLY A 93 6.29 0.75 6.85
CA GLY A 93 5.89 1.97 7.53
C GLY A 93 6.46 3.25 6.90
N ASP A 94 7.69 3.22 6.44
CA ASP A 94 8.34 4.36 5.80
C ASP A 94 7.71 4.66 4.43
N GLN A 95 7.48 3.63 3.64
CA GLN A 95 6.81 3.75 2.34
C GLN A 95 5.36 4.23 2.50
N LEU A 96 4.65 3.70 3.51
CA LEU A 96 3.29 4.13 3.82
C LEU A 96 3.23 5.60 4.19
N ALA A 97 4.14 6.06 5.07
CA ALA A 97 4.22 7.46 5.46
C ALA A 97 4.49 8.38 4.26
N ALA A 98 5.42 7.99 3.39
CA ALA A 98 5.72 8.74 2.17
C ALA A 98 4.51 8.83 1.22
N LEU A 99 3.77 7.74 1.07
CA LEU A 99 2.54 7.72 0.26
C LEU A 99 1.45 8.61 0.86
N MET A 100 1.27 8.56 2.17
CA MET A 100 0.27 9.39 2.87
C MET A 100 0.58 10.88 2.69
N VAL A 101 1.83 11.30 2.86
CA VAL A 101 2.26 12.69 2.66
C VAL A 101 2.02 13.11 1.21
N ARG A 102 2.40 12.29 0.26
CA ARG A 102 2.22 12.58 -1.18
C ARG A 102 0.74 12.77 -1.56
N GLN A 103 -0.14 12.00 -0.95
CA GLN A 103 -1.58 12.01 -1.22
C GLN A 103 -2.39 12.90 -0.27
N ASN A 104 -1.72 13.66 0.60
CA ASN A 104 -2.37 14.51 1.61
C ASN A 104 -3.31 13.74 2.54
N ILE A 105 -2.95 12.49 2.86
CA ILE A 105 -3.69 11.65 3.81
C ILE A 105 -3.08 11.82 5.19
N GLY A 106 -3.87 12.27 6.15
CA GLY A 106 -3.39 12.57 7.50
C GLY A 106 -2.53 13.83 7.62
N CYS A 107 -2.41 14.59 6.54
CA CYS A 107 -1.72 15.87 6.49
C CYS A 107 -2.41 16.79 5.49
N ARG A 108 -2.12 18.06 5.56
CA ARG A 108 -2.61 19.07 4.62
C ARG A 108 -1.47 20.02 4.25
N ILE A 109 -1.58 20.65 3.12
CA ILE A 109 -0.62 21.67 2.71
C ILE A 109 -0.81 22.88 3.62
N GLU A 110 0.26 23.27 4.31
CA GLU A 110 0.27 24.47 5.14
C GLU A 110 0.80 25.67 4.37
N ASP A 111 1.85 25.45 3.57
CA ASP A 111 2.48 26.49 2.78
C ASP A 111 3.00 25.93 1.45
N THR A 112 3.11 26.81 0.45
CA THR A 112 3.67 26.45 -0.86
C THR A 112 4.81 27.38 -1.21
N LEU A 113 6.00 26.83 -1.36
CA LEU A 113 7.18 27.57 -1.77
C LEU A 113 7.38 27.50 -3.28
N HIS A 114 7.56 28.66 -3.89
CA HIS A 114 7.89 28.77 -5.29
C HIS A 114 9.40 28.97 -5.44
N ILE A 115 10.08 27.96 -5.96
CA ILE A 115 11.50 28.07 -6.30
C ILE A 115 11.60 28.74 -7.66
N LYS A 116 12.30 29.87 -7.70
CA LYS A 116 12.42 30.69 -8.91
C LYS A 116 13.85 30.58 -9.44
N LYS A 117 13.95 30.57 -10.72
CA LYS A 117 15.21 30.67 -11.48
C LYS A 117 15.24 32.02 -12.20
N ILE A 118 16.43 32.59 -12.34
CA ILE A 118 16.59 33.80 -13.17
C ILE A 118 16.29 33.43 -14.62
N ASP A 119 15.43 34.20 -15.22
CA ASP A 119 15.17 34.11 -16.65
C ASP A 119 16.27 34.84 -17.39
N GLU A 120 17.26 34.11 -17.86
CA GLU A 120 18.42 34.67 -18.54
C GLU A 120 18.03 35.31 -19.86
N GLU A 121 17.06 34.75 -20.57
CA GLU A 121 16.57 35.26 -21.85
C GLU A 121 15.95 36.66 -21.72
N PHE A 122 15.32 36.94 -20.59
CA PHE A 122 14.74 38.24 -20.31
C PHE A 122 15.82 39.35 -20.26
N PHE A 123 17.04 38.99 -19.84
CA PHE A 123 18.16 39.95 -19.70
C PHE A 123 19.10 39.98 -20.90
N GLU A 124 18.88 39.14 -21.89
CA GLU A 124 19.63 39.21 -23.15
C GLU A 124 19.16 40.38 -23.99
N ALA A 125 20.11 41.20 -24.44
CA ALA A 125 19.83 42.33 -25.30
C ALA A 125 19.65 41.90 -26.76
#